data_d55db565fc9325d585c3fd2c59ae8c10
#
_entry.id   d55db565fc9325d585c3fd2c59ae8c10
#
_cell.length_a   1.000
_cell.length_b   1.000
_cell.length_c   1.000
_cell.angle_alpha   90.00
_cell.angle_beta   90.00
_cell.angle_gamma   90.00
#
_symmetry.space_group_name_H-M   'P 1'
#
loop_
_entity.id
_entity.type
_entity.pdbx_description
1 polymer ?
#
loop_
_entity_poly.entity_id
_entity_poly.type
_entity_poly.pdbx_seq_one_letter_code
_entity_poly.pdbx_strand_id
1 'polypeptide(L)'
;MKSFKRYITEGKGGAEAGKMELIKTDEKKAYEYAKKLFDKKGFDIDKEIPNFDRNYKLAKKLARMGFAQRKDMPVIDNRDIKLLQRRLKAGAIDIARPFAKNEVPDDPFPQGLDKETGKKWVSGGLAKNDGYKDDDRVDVKIKKISVGKLKPIQSQIYFDKSIKNVSKFGAKGTKDFSASKNNFYVVSKDNRIIDGHHRFLSAVLVDPAIQVTALEIDLPIKDLLPLTLAYTDAIGNVRNKWFLLNNL
;
A
#
# COMPACT_ATOMS: atom_id res chain seq x y z
N MET A 1 20.96 -17.86 -9.73
CA MET A 1 19.81 -17.38 -8.93
C MET A 1 20.10 -15.97 -8.44
N LYS A 2 19.55 -14.93 -9.06
CA LYS A 2 19.69 -13.56 -8.57
C LYS A 2 18.75 -13.38 -7.38
N SER A 3 19.33 -13.05 -6.24
CA SER A 3 18.68 -12.97 -4.93
C SER A 3 17.43 -12.08 -4.93
N PHE A 4 16.33 -12.62 -4.45
CA PHE A 4 15.03 -11.97 -4.18
C PHE A 4 15.14 -10.73 -3.24
N LYS A 5 16.26 -10.56 -2.57
CA LYS A 5 16.52 -9.46 -1.62
C LYS A 5 16.51 -8.05 -2.26
N ARG A 6 16.69 -7.95 -3.58
CA ARG A 6 16.79 -6.65 -4.26
C ARG A 6 15.44 -5.97 -4.55
N TYR A 7 14.32 -6.68 -4.30
CA TYR A 7 12.96 -6.18 -4.58
C TYR A 7 12.26 -5.47 -3.43
N ILE A 8 12.78 -5.63 -2.22
CA ILE A 8 12.19 -5.03 -1.01
C ILE A 8 12.53 -3.53 -0.89
N THR A 9 13.41 -3.02 -1.75
CA THR A 9 13.91 -1.64 -1.67
C THR A 9 13.14 -0.63 -2.53
N GLU A 10 12.05 -1.00 -3.17
CA GLU A 10 11.25 -0.06 -3.98
C GLU A 10 10.48 1.00 -3.15
N GLY A 11 10.54 0.94 -1.82
CA GLY A 11 9.96 1.96 -0.93
C GLY A 11 10.74 3.28 -0.85
N LYS A 12 12.02 3.28 -1.20
CA LYS A 12 12.91 4.46 -1.02
C LYS A 12 13.37 5.14 -2.31
N GLY A 13 13.07 4.57 -3.47
CA GLY A 13 13.42 5.16 -4.76
C GLY A 13 12.22 5.83 -5.38
N GLY A 14 12.33 7.10 -5.73
CA GLY A 14 11.40 7.80 -6.61
C GLY A 14 11.35 7.11 -7.97
N ALA A 15 10.72 5.93 -8.04
CA ALA A 15 10.49 5.27 -9.30
C ALA A 15 9.61 6.18 -10.15
N GLU A 16 9.99 6.39 -11.40
CA GLU A 16 9.20 7.12 -12.39
C GLU A 16 7.71 6.81 -12.24
N ALA A 17 6.87 7.82 -12.34
CA ALA A 17 5.43 7.61 -12.38
C ALA A 17 5.11 6.63 -13.51
N GLY A 18 4.26 5.64 -13.27
CA GLY A 18 3.80 4.75 -14.33
C GLY A 18 3.10 5.58 -15.41
N LYS A 19 3.11 5.05 -16.63
CA LYS A 19 2.52 5.74 -17.80
C LYS A 19 1.08 5.32 -18.07
N MET A 20 0.65 4.17 -17.52
CA MET A 20 -0.66 3.57 -17.78
C MET A 20 -1.44 3.45 -16.48
N GLU A 21 -2.16 4.50 -16.11
CA GLU A 21 -3.05 4.47 -14.95
C GLU A 21 -4.20 3.49 -15.22
N LEU A 22 -4.43 2.54 -14.32
CA LEU A 22 -5.37 1.44 -14.49
C LEU A 22 -6.78 1.92 -14.87
N ILE A 23 -7.29 2.94 -14.16
CA ILE A 23 -8.67 3.42 -14.37
C ILE A 23 -8.84 4.05 -15.75
N LYS A 24 -7.82 4.77 -16.23
CA LYS A 24 -7.82 5.50 -17.51
C LYS A 24 -7.41 4.66 -18.70
N THR A 25 -6.81 3.49 -18.46
CA THR A 25 -6.30 2.65 -19.55
C THR A 25 -7.43 1.77 -20.10
N ASP A 26 -7.55 1.75 -21.43
CA ASP A 26 -8.46 0.86 -22.14
C ASP A 26 -8.01 -0.61 -22.05
N GLU A 27 -8.96 -1.55 -22.05
CA GLU A 27 -8.69 -2.99 -21.89
C GLU A 27 -7.85 -3.56 -23.04
N LYS A 28 -8.20 -3.21 -24.27
CA LYS A 28 -7.48 -3.68 -25.46
C LYS A 28 -6.04 -3.18 -25.43
N LYS A 29 -5.85 -1.90 -25.14
CA LYS A 29 -4.52 -1.29 -24.98
C LYS A 29 -3.73 -1.94 -23.85
N ALA A 30 -4.38 -2.27 -22.74
CA ALA A 30 -3.74 -2.97 -21.63
C ALA A 30 -3.30 -4.38 -22.00
N TYR A 31 -4.16 -5.14 -22.69
CA TYR A 31 -3.84 -6.48 -23.16
C TYR A 31 -2.68 -6.48 -24.16
N GLU A 32 -2.73 -5.61 -25.17
CA GLU A 32 -1.66 -5.49 -26.17
C GLU A 32 -0.29 -5.14 -25.53
N TYR A 33 -0.32 -4.24 -24.55
CA TYR A 33 0.88 -3.89 -23.81
C TYR A 33 1.41 -5.08 -22.98
N ALA A 34 0.51 -5.78 -22.28
CA ALA A 34 0.86 -6.97 -21.52
C ALA A 34 1.43 -8.07 -22.43
N LYS A 35 0.73 -8.39 -23.53
CA LYS A 35 1.17 -9.38 -24.51
C LYS A 35 2.59 -9.11 -25.00
N LYS A 36 2.88 -7.87 -25.41
CA LYS A 36 4.23 -7.47 -25.84
C LYS A 36 5.30 -7.68 -24.77
N LEU A 37 4.96 -7.50 -23.49
CA LEU A 37 5.89 -7.72 -22.38
C LEU A 37 6.13 -9.21 -22.14
N PHE A 38 5.09 -10.03 -22.22
CA PHE A 38 5.17 -11.48 -22.02
C PHE A 38 5.94 -12.13 -23.15
N ASP A 39 5.63 -11.81 -24.42
CA ASP A 39 6.34 -12.30 -25.60
C ASP A 39 7.86 -12.04 -25.51
N LYS A 40 8.26 -10.83 -25.06
CA LYS A 40 9.67 -10.49 -24.83
C LYS A 40 10.36 -11.33 -23.74
N LYS A 41 9.61 -12.02 -22.90
CA LYS A 41 10.11 -12.90 -21.86
C LYS A 41 9.94 -14.38 -22.18
N GLY A 42 9.43 -14.69 -23.35
CA GLY A 42 9.14 -16.06 -23.79
C GLY A 42 7.92 -16.68 -23.11
N PHE A 43 7.02 -15.86 -22.58
CA PHE A 43 5.76 -16.31 -21.99
C PHE A 43 4.59 -16.05 -22.93
N ASP A 44 3.63 -16.95 -22.93
CA ASP A 44 2.33 -16.77 -23.58
C ASP A 44 1.34 -16.19 -22.54
N ILE A 45 0.87 -14.96 -22.77
CA ILE A 45 -0.03 -14.28 -21.83
C ILE A 45 -1.34 -15.05 -21.61
N ASP A 46 -1.86 -15.71 -22.66
CA ASP A 46 -3.14 -16.41 -22.57
C ASP A 46 -3.03 -17.69 -21.75
N LYS A 47 -1.84 -18.30 -21.72
CA LYS A 47 -1.52 -19.40 -20.79
C LYS A 47 -1.22 -18.93 -19.38
N GLU A 48 -0.50 -17.83 -19.25
CA GLU A 48 -0.12 -17.28 -17.94
C GLU A 48 -1.30 -16.63 -17.22
N ILE A 49 -2.16 -15.90 -17.96
CA ILE A 49 -3.32 -15.19 -17.42
C ILE A 49 -4.56 -15.47 -18.29
N PRO A 50 -5.12 -16.69 -18.26
CA PRO A 50 -6.22 -17.09 -19.15
C PRO A 50 -7.51 -16.27 -18.96
N ASN A 51 -7.66 -15.56 -17.84
CA ASN A 51 -8.81 -14.71 -17.56
C ASN A 51 -8.43 -13.22 -17.52
N PHE A 52 -7.48 -12.78 -18.33
CA PHE A 52 -6.95 -11.41 -18.29
C PHE A 52 -8.07 -10.36 -18.30
N ASP A 53 -8.97 -10.40 -19.25
CA ASP A 53 -10.04 -9.40 -19.39
C ASP A 53 -10.95 -9.34 -18.16
N ARG A 54 -11.38 -10.51 -17.67
CA ARG A 54 -12.20 -10.60 -16.46
C ARG A 54 -11.48 -10.01 -15.24
N ASN A 55 -10.23 -10.39 -15.06
CA ASN A 55 -9.41 -9.95 -13.94
C ASN A 55 -9.09 -8.45 -14.04
N TYR A 56 -8.85 -7.96 -15.24
CA TYR A 56 -8.63 -6.54 -15.50
C TYR A 56 -9.88 -5.70 -15.19
N LYS A 57 -11.08 -6.14 -15.63
CA LYS A 57 -12.36 -5.50 -15.30
C LYS A 57 -12.60 -5.46 -13.79
N LEU A 58 -12.32 -6.57 -13.10
CA LEU A 58 -12.41 -6.63 -11.64
C LEU A 58 -11.43 -5.64 -10.99
N ALA A 59 -10.18 -5.63 -11.42
CA ALA A 59 -9.16 -4.72 -10.92
C ALA A 59 -9.58 -3.24 -11.09
N LYS A 60 -10.11 -2.86 -12.26
CA LYS A 60 -10.66 -1.52 -12.51
C LYS A 60 -11.82 -1.19 -11.58
N LYS A 61 -12.76 -2.13 -11.41
CA LYS A 61 -13.90 -1.94 -10.49
C LYS A 61 -13.42 -1.67 -9.07
N LEU A 62 -12.46 -2.45 -8.58
CA LEU A 62 -11.91 -2.29 -7.24
C LEU A 62 -11.10 -0.98 -7.10
N ALA A 63 -10.30 -0.63 -8.10
CA ALA A 63 -9.51 0.59 -8.09
C ALA A 63 -10.36 1.88 -8.08
N ARG A 64 -11.57 1.85 -8.68
CA ARG A 64 -12.52 2.96 -8.62
C ARG A 64 -13.06 3.25 -7.21
N MET A 65 -12.85 2.34 -6.26
CA MET A 65 -13.15 2.57 -4.84
C MET A 65 -12.06 3.37 -4.13
N GLY A 66 -10.95 3.64 -4.80
CA GLY A 66 -9.86 4.45 -4.28
C GLY A 66 -10.25 5.93 -4.20
N PHE A 67 -9.85 6.59 -3.13
CA PHE A 67 -10.14 8.00 -2.85
C PHE A 67 -8.88 8.82 -2.55
N ALA A 68 -7.78 8.18 -2.18
CA ALA A 68 -6.52 8.85 -1.88
C ALA A 68 -5.64 8.94 -3.15
N GLN A 69 -5.02 10.08 -3.38
CA GLN A 69 -4.01 10.22 -4.41
C GLN A 69 -2.69 9.58 -3.94
N ARG A 70 -1.79 9.27 -4.88
CA ARG A 70 -0.51 8.69 -4.51
C ARG A 70 0.33 9.59 -3.58
N LYS A 71 0.24 10.90 -3.74
CA LYS A 71 0.92 11.88 -2.89
C LYS A 71 0.42 11.85 -1.44
N ASP A 72 -0.82 11.41 -1.23
CA ASP A 72 -1.50 11.35 0.06
C ASP A 72 -1.38 9.96 0.71
N MET A 73 -0.52 9.10 0.18
CA MET A 73 -0.28 7.77 0.73
C MET A 73 0.96 7.76 1.64
N PRO A 74 0.93 7.01 2.74
CA PRO A 74 2.09 6.87 3.61
C PRO A 74 3.24 6.17 2.87
N VAL A 75 4.46 6.63 3.12
CA VAL A 75 5.69 5.98 2.64
C VAL A 75 6.21 5.09 3.76
N ILE A 76 5.94 3.79 3.67
CA ILE A 76 6.24 2.84 4.74
C ILE A 76 6.94 1.59 4.17
N ASP A 77 7.99 1.12 4.83
CA ASP A 77 8.67 -0.12 4.50
C ASP A 77 8.38 -1.23 5.53
N ASN A 78 8.83 -2.44 5.27
CA ASN A 78 8.57 -3.58 6.15
C ASN A 78 9.16 -3.43 7.57
N ARG A 79 10.22 -2.64 7.74
CA ARG A 79 10.83 -2.39 9.06
C ARG A 79 9.98 -1.40 9.83
N ASP A 80 9.57 -0.35 9.16
CA ASP A 80 8.70 0.68 9.71
C ASP A 80 7.35 0.08 10.15
N ILE A 81 6.79 -0.81 9.33
CA ILE A 81 5.54 -1.53 9.65
C ILE A 81 5.69 -2.42 10.89
N LYS A 82 6.80 -3.14 11.01
CA LYS A 82 7.06 -3.98 12.21
C LYS A 82 7.19 -3.13 13.47
N LEU A 83 7.77 -1.94 13.35
CA LEU A 83 7.89 -1.03 14.47
C LEU A 83 6.51 -0.43 14.83
N LEU A 84 5.75 0.01 13.85
CA LEU A 84 4.37 0.48 14.02
C LEU A 84 3.51 -0.59 14.73
N GLN A 85 3.56 -1.84 14.23
CA GLN A 85 2.84 -2.95 14.84
C GLN A 85 3.17 -3.13 16.33
N ARG A 86 4.46 -3.10 16.68
CA ARG A 86 4.88 -3.24 18.09
C ARG A 86 4.36 -2.11 18.94
N ARG A 87 4.42 -0.88 18.44
CA ARG A 87 3.97 0.32 19.17
C ARG A 87 2.46 0.34 19.37
N LEU A 88 1.68 -0.01 18.34
CA LEU A 88 0.23 -0.12 18.45
C LEU A 88 -0.19 -1.18 19.48
N LYS A 89 0.43 -2.36 19.42
CA LYS A 89 0.16 -3.43 20.41
C LYS A 89 0.55 -3.06 21.84
N ALA A 90 1.54 -2.22 22.00
CA ALA A 90 2.00 -1.75 23.30
C ALA A 90 1.19 -0.55 23.85
N GLY A 91 0.28 0.03 23.05
CA GLY A 91 -0.36 1.30 23.38
C GLY A 91 0.64 2.45 23.49
N ALA A 92 1.70 2.42 22.66
CA ALA A 92 2.77 3.41 22.69
C ALA A 92 2.60 4.51 21.64
N ILE A 93 1.44 4.55 20.99
CA ILE A 93 1.06 5.60 20.03
C ILE A 93 -0.35 6.05 20.41
N ASP A 94 -0.50 7.35 20.57
CA ASP A 94 -1.81 7.98 20.71
C ASP A 94 -2.57 7.89 19.39
N ILE A 95 -3.67 7.16 19.39
CA ILE A 95 -4.51 6.97 18.21
C ILE A 95 -5.60 8.04 18.10
N ALA A 96 -5.87 8.78 19.18
CA ALA A 96 -6.87 9.84 19.20
C ALA A 96 -6.32 11.18 18.71
N ARG A 97 -5.00 11.37 18.84
CA ARG A 97 -4.33 12.64 18.54
C ARG A 97 -3.19 12.54 17.53
N PRO A 98 -3.31 11.84 16.41
CA PRO A 98 -2.33 12.06 15.35
C PRO A 98 -2.37 13.52 14.89
N PHE A 99 -3.47 14.24 15.15
CA PHE A 99 -3.68 15.66 14.84
C PHE A 99 -4.59 16.29 15.89
N ALA A 100 -4.16 17.37 16.51
CA ALA A 100 -5.08 18.21 17.27
C ALA A 100 -6.19 18.69 16.33
N LYS A 101 -7.43 18.48 16.70
CA LYS A 101 -8.63 18.87 15.91
C LYS A 101 -8.58 20.32 15.40
N ASN A 102 -7.79 21.17 16.03
CA ASN A 102 -7.68 22.60 15.72
C ASN A 102 -6.53 22.93 14.76
N GLU A 103 -5.63 21.96 14.44
CA GLU A 103 -4.45 22.24 13.64
C GLU A 103 -4.70 22.05 12.14
N VAL A 104 -5.62 21.14 11.76
CA VAL A 104 -6.00 20.93 10.35
C VAL A 104 -7.47 20.48 10.26
N PRO A 105 -8.43 21.37 10.54
CA PRO A 105 -9.84 21.00 10.70
C PRO A 105 -10.49 20.43 9.44
N ASP A 106 -10.00 20.78 8.25
CA ASP A 106 -10.65 20.48 6.97
C ASP A 106 -9.79 19.62 6.01
N ASP A 107 -8.61 19.20 6.40
CA ASP A 107 -7.76 18.36 5.54
C ASP A 107 -8.02 16.87 5.84
N PRO A 108 -8.68 16.12 4.92
CA PRO A 108 -8.86 14.68 5.06
C PRO A 108 -7.53 13.91 5.02
N PHE A 109 -6.44 14.56 4.60
CA PHE A 109 -5.08 14.03 4.51
C PHE A 109 -4.09 15.00 5.19
N PRO A 110 -4.17 15.16 6.51
CA PRO A 110 -3.35 16.12 7.23
C PRO A 110 -1.87 15.93 6.91
N GLN A 111 -1.15 17.02 6.75
CA GLN A 111 0.25 17.07 6.30
C GLN A 111 1.25 16.42 7.27
N GLY A 112 0.82 15.80 8.29
CA GLY A 112 1.68 15.16 9.25
C GLY A 112 2.24 16.15 10.29
N LEU A 113 2.69 15.58 11.38
CA LEU A 113 3.34 16.34 12.45
C LEU A 113 4.72 16.81 11.96
N ASP A 114 5.16 17.97 12.42
CA ASP A 114 6.56 18.33 12.29
C ASP A 114 7.44 17.25 12.93
N LYS A 115 8.72 17.21 12.50
CA LYS A 115 9.62 16.13 12.90
C LYS A 115 9.80 16.01 14.41
N GLU A 116 9.76 17.11 15.12
CA GLU A 116 9.97 17.12 16.57
C GLU A 116 8.73 16.67 17.32
N THR A 117 7.59 17.24 16.99
CA THR A 117 6.28 16.82 17.51
C THR A 117 5.98 15.37 17.16
N GLY A 118 6.27 14.96 15.92
CA GLY A 118 6.11 13.60 15.49
C GLY A 118 7.01 12.61 16.25
N LYS A 119 8.26 12.96 16.55
CA LYS A 119 9.13 12.13 17.40
C LYS A 119 8.57 12.00 18.82
N LYS A 120 8.08 13.06 19.41
CA LYS A 120 7.44 13.03 20.73
C LYS A 120 6.22 12.14 20.72
N TRP A 121 5.34 12.31 19.73
CA TRP A 121 4.16 11.46 19.54
C TRP A 121 4.53 9.98 19.38
N VAL A 122 5.46 9.64 18.50
CA VAL A 122 5.94 8.25 18.27
C VAL A 122 6.61 7.68 19.52
N SER A 123 7.24 8.48 20.36
CA SER A 123 7.88 8.02 21.60
C SER A 123 6.88 7.79 22.75
N GLY A 124 5.61 8.10 22.55
CA GLY A 124 4.58 7.97 23.58
C GLY A 124 4.59 9.09 24.62
N GLY A 125 5.38 10.16 24.36
CA GLY A 125 5.51 11.27 25.30
C GLY A 125 4.34 12.26 25.30
N LEU A 126 3.44 12.17 24.31
CA LEU A 126 2.31 13.08 24.19
C LEU A 126 0.97 12.47 24.64
N ALA A 127 0.93 11.19 24.94
CA ALA A 127 -0.32 10.48 24.84
C ALA A 127 -0.75 9.65 26.04
N LYS A 128 0.15 9.18 26.83
CA LYS A 128 -0.27 8.43 28.03
C LYS A 128 -0.89 9.39 29.04
N ASN A 129 -2.18 9.24 29.27
CA ASN A 129 -2.99 9.98 30.23
C ASN A 129 -3.50 11.34 29.74
N ASP A 130 -3.84 11.47 28.49
CA ASP A 130 -4.52 12.67 27.99
C ASP A 130 -6.01 12.73 28.40
N GLY A 131 -6.49 11.71 29.12
CA GLY A 131 -7.86 11.61 29.61
C GLY A 131 -8.86 11.01 28.65
N TYR A 132 -8.41 10.63 27.44
CA TYR A 132 -9.23 9.85 26.51
C TYR A 132 -8.96 8.36 26.77
N LYS A 133 -10.03 7.55 26.81
CA LYS A 133 -9.97 6.09 27.09
C LYS A 133 -9.35 5.27 25.96
N ASP A 134 -8.72 5.89 25.02
CA ASP A 134 -8.28 5.34 23.73
C ASP A 134 -6.77 5.39 23.53
N ASP A 135 -5.99 5.64 24.58
CA ASP A 135 -4.55 5.32 24.65
C ASP A 135 -4.33 3.83 24.45
N ASP A 136 -5.18 3.24 23.65
CA ASP A 136 -5.48 1.86 23.72
C ASP A 136 -4.63 1.09 22.76
N ARG A 137 -4.30 -0.07 23.22
CA ARG A 137 -3.68 -1.08 22.42
C ARG A 137 -4.56 -1.39 21.22
N VAL A 138 -4.02 -1.19 20.04
CA VAL A 138 -4.67 -1.59 18.80
C VAL A 138 -4.27 -3.01 18.45
N ASP A 139 -5.26 -3.86 18.27
CA ASP A 139 -5.04 -5.22 17.80
C ASP A 139 -4.47 -5.22 16.39
N VAL A 140 -3.40 -5.99 16.22
CA VAL A 140 -2.77 -6.20 14.91
C VAL A 140 -2.64 -7.69 14.67
N LYS A 141 -3.32 -8.19 13.65
CA LYS A 141 -3.41 -9.62 13.33
C LYS A 141 -2.82 -9.93 11.96
N ILE A 142 -2.20 -11.08 11.82
CA ILE A 142 -1.83 -11.63 10.52
C ILE A 142 -2.95 -12.57 10.08
N LYS A 143 -3.52 -12.31 8.91
CA LYS A 143 -4.57 -13.16 8.33
C LYS A 143 -4.26 -13.54 6.89
N LYS A 144 -4.87 -14.62 6.41
CA LYS A 144 -4.95 -14.96 5.00
C LYS A 144 -6.27 -14.46 4.44
N ILE A 145 -6.22 -13.84 3.27
CA ILE A 145 -7.39 -13.30 2.60
C ILE A 145 -7.22 -13.40 1.09
N SER A 146 -8.30 -13.69 0.36
CA SER A 146 -8.27 -13.62 -1.10
C SER A 146 -7.98 -12.18 -1.54
N VAL A 147 -7.03 -12.00 -2.45
CA VAL A 147 -6.63 -10.66 -2.89
C VAL A 147 -7.79 -9.88 -3.50
N GLY A 148 -8.71 -10.54 -4.17
CA GLY A 148 -9.92 -9.92 -4.72
C GLY A 148 -10.92 -9.38 -3.68
N LYS A 149 -10.74 -9.69 -2.39
CA LYS A 149 -11.51 -9.11 -1.28
C LYS A 149 -10.89 -7.84 -0.71
N LEU A 150 -9.65 -7.53 -1.08
CA LEU A 150 -8.98 -6.31 -0.67
C LEU A 150 -9.51 -5.11 -1.47
N LYS A 151 -9.57 -3.96 -0.82
CA LYS A 151 -10.07 -2.72 -1.39
C LYS A 151 -8.95 -1.69 -1.43
N PRO A 152 -8.40 -1.35 -2.59
CA PRO A 152 -7.41 -0.30 -2.69
C PRO A 152 -8.00 1.06 -2.28
N ILE A 153 -7.22 1.86 -1.56
CA ILE A 153 -7.60 3.25 -1.28
C ILE A 153 -6.91 4.23 -2.24
N GLN A 154 -5.80 3.83 -2.83
CA GLN A 154 -5.11 4.65 -3.81
C GLN A 154 -5.86 4.63 -5.14
N SER A 155 -6.25 5.80 -5.64
CA SER A 155 -6.93 5.95 -6.93
C SER A 155 -5.98 5.82 -8.12
N GLN A 156 -4.71 6.21 -7.96
CA GLN A 156 -3.69 6.19 -9.01
C GLN A 156 -2.83 4.92 -8.94
N ILE A 157 -3.36 3.79 -9.42
CA ILE A 157 -2.61 2.54 -9.55
C ILE A 157 -2.17 2.39 -11.00
N TYR A 158 -0.88 2.14 -11.21
CA TYR A 158 -0.30 2.04 -12.55
C TYR A 158 -0.23 0.60 -13.04
N PHE A 159 -0.95 0.33 -14.12
CA PHE A 159 -1.02 -0.98 -14.75
C PHE A 159 0.34 -1.44 -15.28
N ASP A 160 1.04 -0.56 -15.99
CA ASP A 160 2.35 -0.88 -16.58
C ASP A 160 3.40 -1.30 -15.56
N LYS A 161 3.37 -0.73 -14.35
CA LYS A 161 4.25 -1.17 -13.25
C LYS A 161 3.89 -2.56 -12.75
N SER A 162 2.61 -2.82 -12.57
CA SER A 162 2.12 -4.08 -12.02
C SER A 162 2.31 -5.22 -13.00
N ILE A 163 1.99 -5.02 -14.29
CA ILE A 163 2.13 -6.09 -15.29
C ILE A 163 3.59 -6.37 -15.63
N LYS A 164 4.49 -5.39 -15.54
CA LYS A 164 5.94 -5.62 -15.64
C LYS A 164 6.44 -6.60 -14.56
N ASN A 165 5.92 -6.51 -13.35
CA ASN A 165 6.26 -7.45 -12.29
C ASN A 165 5.75 -8.86 -12.63
N VAL A 166 4.51 -8.98 -13.11
CA VAL A 166 3.96 -10.27 -13.52
C VAL A 166 4.75 -10.87 -14.68
N SER A 167 5.04 -10.10 -15.73
CA SER A 167 5.80 -10.59 -16.89
C SER A 167 7.23 -11.02 -16.56
N LYS A 168 7.77 -10.57 -15.43
CA LYS A 168 9.13 -10.93 -14.98
C LYS A 168 9.19 -12.29 -14.30
N PHE A 169 8.13 -12.68 -13.59
CA PHE A 169 8.10 -13.88 -12.77
C PHE A 169 7.13 -14.93 -13.29
N GLY A 170 6.31 -14.59 -14.27
CA GLY A 170 5.16 -15.40 -14.71
C GLY A 170 4.05 -15.43 -13.66
N ALA A 171 2.95 -16.07 -14.00
CA ALA A 171 1.81 -16.22 -13.11
C ALA A 171 2.17 -17.02 -11.85
N LYS A 172 2.89 -18.13 -12.00
CA LYS A 172 3.32 -18.97 -10.87
C LYS A 172 4.18 -18.18 -9.87
N GLY A 173 5.22 -17.51 -10.36
CA GLY A 173 6.11 -16.72 -9.49
C GLY A 173 5.38 -15.56 -8.80
N THR A 174 4.39 -14.95 -9.48
CA THR A 174 3.53 -13.92 -8.88
C THR A 174 2.64 -14.48 -7.78
N LYS A 175 2.06 -15.68 -7.96
CA LYS A 175 1.27 -16.38 -6.93
C LYS A 175 2.13 -16.68 -5.70
N ASP A 176 3.28 -17.31 -5.91
CA ASP A 176 4.21 -17.69 -4.84
C ASP A 176 4.68 -16.48 -4.04
N PHE A 177 5.06 -15.39 -4.74
CA PHE A 177 5.45 -14.14 -4.13
C PHE A 177 4.32 -13.52 -3.30
N SER A 178 3.12 -13.45 -3.86
CA SER A 178 1.95 -12.84 -3.21
C SER A 178 1.49 -13.62 -1.97
N ALA A 179 1.63 -14.95 -1.98
CA ALA A 179 1.30 -15.82 -0.86
C ALA A 179 2.35 -15.85 0.25
N SER A 180 3.55 -15.32 0.00
CA SER A 180 4.67 -15.35 0.95
C SER A 180 4.36 -14.60 2.24
N LYS A 181 4.78 -15.18 3.38
CA LYS A 181 4.67 -14.55 4.71
C LYS A 181 5.51 -13.28 4.85
N ASN A 182 6.56 -13.14 4.04
CA ASN A 182 7.45 -11.98 4.07
C ASN A 182 6.95 -10.83 3.19
N ASN A 183 5.87 -11.04 2.46
CA ASN A 183 5.27 -10.08 1.55
C ASN A 183 3.81 -9.83 1.92
N PHE A 184 3.60 -9.20 3.05
CA PHE A 184 2.27 -8.91 3.54
C PHE A 184 1.75 -7.55 3.05
N TYR A 185 0.43 -7.46 2.95
CA TYR A 185 -0.31 -6.23 2.75
C TYR A 185 -0.62 -5.61 4.10
N VAL A 186 -0.54 -4.30 4.23
CA VAL A 186 -1.04 -3.60 5.41
C VAL A 186 -2.47 -3.15 5.12
N VAL A 187 -3.39 -3.59 5.95
CA VAL A 187 -4.82 -3.33 5.74
C VAL A 187 -5.51 -2.88 7.02
N SER A 188 -6.56 -2.08 6.84
CA SER A 188 -7.50 -1.74 7.91
C SER A 188 -8.46 -2.90 8.19
N LYS A 189 -9.24 -2.83 9.28
CA LYS A 189 -10.26 -3.83 9.63
C LYS A 189 -11.34 -4.02 8.57
N ASP A 190 -11.55 -3.04 7.71
CA ASP A 190 -12.50 -3.09 6.59
C ASP A 190 -11.84 -3.52 5.26
N ASN A 191 -10.67 -4.18 5.34
CA ASN A 191 -9.89 -4.73 4.22
C ASN A 191 -9.40 -3.68 3.22
N ARG A 192 -9.24 -2.43 3.62
CA ARG A 192 -8.67 -1.39 2.77
C ARG A 192 -7.16 -1.38 2.86
N ILE A 193 -6.50 -1.29 1.71
CA ILE A 193 -5.05 -1.40 1.59
C ILE A 193 -4.39 -0.06 1.93
N ILE A 194 -3.50 -0.06 2.92
CA ILE A 194 -2.58 1.06 3.20
C ILE A 194 -1.30 0.92 2.39
N ASP A 195 -0.71 -0.29 2.36
CA ASP A 195 0.47 -0.58 1.55
C ASP A 195 0.29 -1.84 0.71
N GLY A 196 0.83 -1.79 -0.51
CA GLY A 196 0.82 -2.93 -1.43
C GLY A 196 -0.08 -2.78 -2.67
N HIS A 197 -0.51 -1.58 -3.05
CA HIS A 197 -1.45 -1.35 -4.15
C HIS A 197 -0.99 -1.91 -5.51
N HIS A 198 0.29 -1.78 -5.88
CA HIS A 198 0.79 -2.35 -7.14
C HIS A 198 0.94 -3.87 -7.05
N ARG A 199 1.29 -4.40 -5.87
CA ARG A 199 1.31 -5.86 -5.61
C ARG A 199 -0.10 -6.43 -5.69
N PHE A 200 -1.08 -5.73 -5.12
CA PHE A 200 -2.50 -6.06 -5.24
C PHE A 200 -2.91 -6.19 -6.70
N LEU A 201 -2.61 -5.19 -7.52
CA LEU A 201 -2.96 -5.25 -8.93
C LEU A 201 -2.27 -6.41 -9.66
N SER A 202 -0.98 -6.64 -9.41
CA SER A 202 -0.26 -7.79 -9.96
C SER A 202 -0.94 -9.13 -9.62
N ALA A 203 -1.31 -9.31 -8.36
CA ALA A 203 -1.95 -10.53 -7.91
C ALA A 203 -3.39 -10.70 -8.45
N VAL A 204 -4.20 -9.63 -8.45
CA VAL A 204 -5.57 -9.66 -9.00
C VAL A 204 -5.58 -9.97 -10.51
N LEU A 205 -4.63 -9.42 -11.27
CA LEU A 205 -4.51 -9.71 -12.70
C LEU A 205 -4.27 -11.20 -12.95
N VAL A 206 -3.44 -11.84 -12.15
CA VAL A 206 -3.14 -13.27 -12.28
C VAL A 206 -4.33 -14.12 -11.82
N ASP A 207 -4.80 -13.90 -10.61
CA ASP A 207 -5.92 -14.65 -10.04
C ASP A 207 -6.46 -13.97 -8.79
N PRO A 208 -7.71 -13.46 -8.80
CA PRO A 208 -8.32 -12.82 -7.64
C PRO A 208 -8.50 -13.73 -6.42
N ALA A 209 -8.42 -15.05 -6.59
CA ALA A 209 -8.54 -16.02 -5.51
C ALA A 209 -7.24 -16.26 -4.72
N ILE A 210 -6.11 -15.71 -5.18
CA ILE A 210 -4.82 -15.86 -4.47
C ILE A 210 -4.97 -15.48 -3.01
N GLN A 211 -4.60 -16.41 -2.12
CA GLN A 211 -4.56 -16.16 -0.69
C GLN A 211 -3.28 -15.41 -0.31
N VAL A 212 -3.44 -14.14 -0.01
CA VAL A 212 -2.33 -13.28 0.39
C VAL A 212 -2.25 -13.15 1.90
N THR A 213 -1.06 -12.82 2.40
CA THR A 213 -0.86 -12.49 3.82
C THR A 213 -1.19 -11.02 4.03
N ALA A 214 -2.09 -10.71 4.94
CA ALA A 214 -2.43 -9.34 5.34
C ALA A 214 -2.09 -9.13 6.82
N LEU A 215 -1.41 -8.02 7.11
CA LEU A 215 -1.30 -7.46 8.44
C LEU A 215 -2.50 -6.53 8.62
N GLU A 216 -3.50 -7.01 9.34
CA GLU A 216 -4.68 -6.22 9.68
C GLU A 216 -4.43 -5.43 10.95
N ILE A 217 -4.66 -4.13 10.86
CA ILE A 217 -4.70 -3.22 12.00
C ILE A 217 -6.17 -2.95 12.29
N ASP A 218 -6.61 -3.21 13.54
CA ASP A 218 -8.03 -3.12 13.95
C ASP A 218 -8.52 -1.68 14.11
N LEU A 219 -8.30 -0.90 13.07
CA LEU A 219 -8.82 0.45 12.90
C LEU A 219 -9.56 0.57 11.57
N PRO A 220 -10.65 1.32 11.48
CA PRO A 220 -11.25 1.65 10.20
C PRO A 220 -10.30 2.54 9.39
N ILE A 221 -10.43 2.53 8.09
CA ILE A 221 -9.50 3.25 7.21
C ILE A 221 -9.45 4.76 7.49
N LYS A 222 -10.56 5.36 7.91
CA LYS A 222 -10.64 6.78 8.25
C LYS A 222 -9.72 7.19 9.41
N ASP A 223 -9.43 6.25 10.30
CA ASP A 223 -8.56 6.47 11.45
C ASP A 223 -7.14 5.95 11.17
N LEU A 224 -7.04 4.82 10.43
CA LEU A 224 -5.75 4.22 10.12
C LEU A 224 -4.92 5.03 9.11
N LEU A 225 -5.55 5.65 8.11
CA LEU A 225 -4.80 6.42 7.11
C LEU A 225 -4.13 7.66 7.72
N PRO A 226 -4.82 8.53 8.46
CA PRO A 226 -4.18 9.65 9.17
C PRO A 226 -3.08 9.19 10.12
N LEU A 227 -3.33 8.13 10.89
CA LEU A 227 -2.36 7.55 11.82
C LEU A 227 -1.07 7.12 11.10
N THR A 228 -1.20 6.38 10.00
CA THR A 228 -0.03 5.91 9.24
C THR A 228 0.71 7.04 8.54
N LEU A 229 0.01 8.07 8.09
CA LEU A 229 0.62 9.27 7.53
C LEU A 229 1.45 9.99 8.59
N ALA A 230 0.87 10.28 9.74
CA ALA A 230 1.57 10.92 10.85
C ALA A 230 2.79 10.10 11.31
N TYR A 231 2.61 8.79 11.42
CA TYR A 231 3.69 7.89 11.79
C TYR A 231 4.86 7.94 10.80
N THR A 232 4.57 7.85 9.51
CA THR A 232 5.63 7.84 8.48
C THR A 232 6.36 9.17 8.38
N ASP A 233 5.65 10.27 8.53
CA ASP A 233 6.25 11.61 8.58
C ASP A 233 7.12 11.78 9.83
N ALA A 234 6.64 11.32 10.97
CA ALA A 234 7.38 11.37 12.25
C ALA A 234 8.70 10.60 12.24
N ILE A 235 8.75 9.46 11.54
CA ILE A 235 9.99 8.68 11.37
C ILE A 235 10.87 9.18 10.22
N GLY A 236 10.49 10.28 9.56
CA GLY A 236 11.27 10.94 8.51
C GLY A 236 11.12 10.35 7.11
N ASN A 237 10.06 9.59 6.86
CA ASN A 237 9.74 9.11 5.53
C ASN A 237 8.96 10.17 4.74
N VAL A 238 9.69 10.99 3.99
CA VAL A 238 9.11 12.14 3.26
C VAL A 238 8.19 11.65 2.14
N ARG A 239 6.93 12.07 2.17
CA ARG A 239 6.02 12.00 1.03
C ARG A 239 6.51 12.98 -0.03
N ASN A 240 6.60 12.63 -1.29
CA ASN A 240 6.98 13.55 -2.38
C ASN A 240 8.42 14.09 -2.37
N LYS A 241 9.41 13.23 -2.41
CA LYS A 241 10.80 13.65 -2.75
C LYS A 241 10.91 14.40 -4.07
N TRP A 242 9.91 14.34 -4.94
CA TRP A 242 9.89 15.02 -6.24
C TRP A 242 9.63 16.53 -6.18
N PHE A 243 8.93 17.01 -5.15
CA PHE A 243 8.64 18.45 -5.03
C PHE A 243 9.84 19.25 -4.50
N LEU A 244 10.70 18.60 -3.71
CA LEU A 244 11.87 19.25 -3.12
C LEU A 244 13.06 19.37 -4.07
N LEU A 245 13.14 18.53 -5.11
CA LEU A 245 14.25 18.55 -6.08
C LEU A 245 14.02 19.53 -7.23
N ASN A 246 12.82 20.03 -7.44
CA ASN A 246 12.49 20.98 -8.50
C ASN A 246 12.33 22.43 -8.02
N ASN A 247 12.55 22.69 -6.72
CA ASN A 247 12.47 24.03 -6.13
C ASN A 247 13.76 24.43 -5.40
N LEU A 248 14.88 23.77 -5.69
CA LEU A 248 16.23 24.18 -5.38
C LEU A 248 16.99 24.46 -6.68
#